data_f512330d371c2425384d39a3ec96e230
#
_entry.id   f512330d371c2425384d39a3ec96e230
#
_cell.length_a   1.000
_cell.length_b   1.000
_cell.length_c   1.000
_cell.angle_alpha   90.00
_cell.angle_beta   90.00
_cell.angle_gamma   90.00
#
_symmetry.space_group_name_H-M   'P 1'
#
loop_
_entity.id
_entity.type
_entity.pdbx_description
1 polymer ?
#
loop_
_entity_poly.entity_id
_entity_poly.type
_entity_poly.pdbx_seq_one_letter_code
_entity_poly.pdbx_strand_id
1 'polypeptide(L)'
;MIVNMSASATKEQIEHVMDRIKECGFLPHLIQGAERTVIGVVGKNRGRRAEVEALRVAPGVDEILIISQPYTLVSLELRPQRTVVDVKGVKIGGPDLVVMAGPCSVESREQLMETARGVKAAGAHLLRGGAYKPRTSPYDFQGLGLEGLKILAEARKETGLPIVTEVMGVEDLDAVVEYADMMQVGARNMQNYPLLRRLATVPRPVLLKRGPSATIKEWLLAAEYLLSGGNPNVVLCERGIKTFDAELRNTLDLAGVALAKELCHLPVVVDPSHATGRRSLVPAAARAAVAIGADGIIVEVHPCPERALSDGPQSLDLPGFAAMMVGLQPAIAMAAAGR
;
A
#
# COMPACT_ATOMS: atom_id res chain seq x y z
N MET A 1 -11.71 -12.67 -16.17
CA MET A 1 -12.91 -13.48 -15.88
C MET A 1 -12.74 -14.15 -14.53
N ILE A 2 -13.83 -14.48 -13.88
CA ILE A 2 -13.86 -15.22 -12.62
C ILE A 2 -14.66 -16.50 -12.85
N VAL A 3 -14.13 -17.63 -12.41
CA VAL A 3 -14.86 -18.91 -12.38
C VAL A 3 -15.20 -19.21 -10.93
N ASN A 4 -16.47 -19.16 -10.58
CA ASN A 4 -16.99 -19.57 -9.28
C ASN A 4 -17.22 -21.08 -9.30
N MET A 5 -16.53 -21.79 -8.41
CA MET A 5 -16.73 -23.22 -8.21
C MET A 5 -17.89 -23.45 -7.23
N SER A 6 -18.63 -24.53 -7.43
CA SER A 6 -19.66 -24.97 -6.50
C SER A 6 -19.05 -25.25 -5.12
N ALA A 7 -19.83 -25.01 -4.06
CA ALA A 7 -19.41 -25.35 -2.68
C ALA A 7 -19.13 -26.85 -2.51
N SER A 8 -19.71 -27.70 -3.36
CA SER A 8 -19.49 -29.15 -3.38
C SER A 8 -18.43 -29.60 -4.39
N ALA A 9 -17.73 -28.66 -5.07
CA ALA A 9 -16.72 -29.02 -6.07
C ALA A 9 -15.57 -29.80 -5.43
N THR A 10 -15.21 -30.93 -6.05
CA THR A 10 -14.08 -31.74 -5.58
C THR A 10 -12.74 -31.10 -5.99
N LYS A 11 -11.68 -31.52 -5.34
CA LYS A 11 -10.31 -31.06 -5.65
C LYS A 11 -9.96 -31.36 -7.12
N GLU A 12 -10.32 -32.55 -7.61
CA GLU A 12 -10.07 -32.97 -8.98
C GLU A 12 -10.81 -32.09 -10.00
N GLN A 13 -12.04 -31.68 -9.68
CA GLN A 13 -12.81 -30.75 -10.53
C GLN A 13 -12.17 -29.37 -10.59
N ILE A 14 -11.69 -28.87 -9.47
CA ILE A 14 -10.98 -27.58 -9.39
C ILE A 14 -9.68 -27.64 -10.21
N GLU A 15 -8.88 -28.69 -10.04
CA GLU A 15 -7.63 -28.90 -10.78
C GLU A 15 -7.91 -29.02 -12.29
N HIS A 16 -8.93 -29.78 -12.68
CA HIS A 16 -9.33 -29.88 -14.08
C HIS A 16 -9.66 -28.52 -14.70
N VAL A 17 -10.45 -27.68 -14.01
CA VAL A 17 -10.80 -26.34 -14.50
C VAL A 17 -9.56 -25.45 -14.61
N MET A 18 -8.66 -25.51 -13.62
CA MET A 18 -7.40 -24.76 -13.65
C MET A 18 -6.53 -25.16 -14.84
N ASP A 19 -6.42 -26.45 -15.14
CA ASP A 19 -5.60 -26.94 -16.27
C ASP A 19 -6.22 -26.52 -17.61
N ARG A 20 -7.53 -26.59 -17.75
CA ARG A 20 -8.21 -26.08 -18.96
C ARG A 20 -7.99 -24.58 -19.17
N ILE A 21 -7.99 -23.78 -18.08
CA ILE A 21 -7.66 -22.35 -18.14
C ILE A 21 -6.23 -22.13 -18.64
N LYS A 22 -5.26 -22.94 -18.15
CA LYS A 22 -3.85 -22.88 -18.62
C LYS A 22 -3.74 -23.25 -20.11
N GLU A 23 -4.42 -24.30 -20.55
CA GLU A 23 -4.46 -24.72 -21.98
C GLU A 23 -5.02 -23.61 -22.88
N CYS A 24 -5.95 -22.80 -22.37
CA CYS A 24 -6.44 -21.61 -23.06
C CYS A 24 -5.44 -20.44 -23.07
N GLY A 25 -4.26 -20.59 -22.43
CA GLY A 25 -3.20 -19.58 -22.39
C GLY A 25 -3.47 -18.49 -21.37
N PHE A 26 -4.28 -18.75 -20.34
CA PHE A 26 -4.49 -17.88 -19.20
C PHE A 26 -3.80 -18.42 -17.95
N LEU A 27 -3.56 -17.53 -16.97
CA LEU A 27 -3.03 -17.89 -15.67
C LEU A 27 -4.18 -18.02 -14.66
N PRO A 28 -4.47 -19.22 -14.12
CA PRO A 28 -5.45 -19.39 -13.07
C PRO A 28 -4.88 -19.01 -11.72
N HIS A 29 -5.62 -18.20 -10.96
CA HIS A 29 -5.34 -17.88 -9.57
C HIS A 29 -6.45 -18.45 -8.69
N LEU A 30 -6.08 -19.44 -7.85
CA LEU A 30 -7.00 -20.10 -6.93
C LEU A 30 -7.15 -19.25 -5.65
N ILE A 31 -8.40 -18.95 -5.29
CA ILE A 31 -8.78 -18.29 -4.04
C ILE A 31 -9.74 -19.22 -3.30
N GLN A 32 -9.30 -19.73 -2.16
CA GLN A 32 -10.16 -20.53 -1.29
C GLN A 32 -10.86 -19.61 -0.28
N GLY A 33 -12.15 -19.40 -0.45
CA GLY A 33 -13.00 -18.72 0.53
C GLY A 33 -13.54 -19.71 1.56
N ALA A 34 -14.16 -19.18 2.62
CA ALA A 34 -14.78 -20.00 3.67
C ALA A 34 -15.97 -20.82 3.15
N GLU A 35 -16.71 -20.31 2.15
CA GLU A 35 -17.94 -20.93 1.63
C GLU A 35 -17.77 -21.53 0.23
N ARG A 36 -16.87 -21.01 -0.59
CA ARG A 36 -16.63 -21.49 -1.96
C ARG A 36 -15.22 -21.20 -2.45
N THR A 37 -14.82 -21.92 -3.48
CA THR A 37 -13.58 -21.71 -4.22
C THR A 37 -13.83 -20.85 -5.45
N VAL A 38 -12.95 -19.89 -5.69
CA VAL A 38 -13.00 -18.97 -6.81
C VAL A 38 -11.70 -19.05 -7.60
N ILE A 39 -11.77 -19.10 -8.93
CA ILE A 39 -10.58 -19.09 -9.80
C ILE A 39 -10.57 -17.81 -10.62
N GLY A 40 -9.59 -16.93 -10.32
CA GLY A 40 -9.31 -15.76 -11.14
C GLY A 40 -8.60 -16.16 -12.43
N VAL A 41 -9.17 -15.79 -13.58
CA VAL A 41 -8.58 -16.05 -14.91
C VAL A 41 -7.86 -14.79 -15.38
N VAL A 42 -6.53 -14.80 -15.31
CA VAL A 42 -5.69 -13.64 -15.59
C VAL A 42 -4.98 -13.82 -16.94
N GLY A 43 -4.94 -12.75 -17.74
CA GLY A 43 -4.24 -12.76 -19.04
C GLY A 43 -5.00 -11.98 -20.12
N LYS A 44 -4.30 -11.74 -21.25
CA LYS A 44 -4.81 -10.91 -22.37
C LYS A 44 -5.16 -11.71 -23.62
N ASN A 45 -5.30 -13.02 -23.54
CA ASN A 45 -5.63 -13.83 -24.72
C ASN A 45 -7.10 -13.65 -25.15
N ARG A 46 -7.38 -12.49 -25.76
CA ARG A 46 -8.76 -12.11 -26.15
C ARG A 46 -9.40 -13.09 -27.14
N GLY A 47 -8.60 -13.78 -27.96
CA GLY A 47 -9.08 -14.74 -28.97
C GLY A 47 -9.63 -16.05 -28.39
N ARG A 48 -9.23 -16.41 -27.16
CA ARG A 48 -9.62 -17.67 -26.53
C ARG A 48 -10.57 -17.50 -25.33
N ARG A 49 -11.14 -16.31 -25.15
CA ARG A 49 -12.14 -16.06 -24.08
C ARG A 49 -13.34 -16.99 -24.16
N ALA A 50 -13.85 -17.25 -25.37
CA ALA A 50 -14.98 -18.13 -25.59
C ALA A 50 -14.72 -19.57 -25.11
N GLU A 51 -13.46 -20.04 -25.17
CA GLU A 51 -13.08 -21.36 -24.66
C GLU A 51 -13.15 -21.45 -23.14
N VAL A 52 -12.80 -20.36 -22.43
CA VAL A 52 -12.96 -20.27 -20.97
C VAL A 52 -14.42 -20.13 -20.59
N GLU A 53 -15.22 -19.38 -21.36
CA GLU A 53 -16.67 -19.26 -21.15
C GLU A 53 -17.37 -20.60 -21.34
N ALA A 54 -16.87 -21.48 -22.24
CA ALA A 54 -17.36 -22.82 -22.42
C ALA A 54 -17.18 -23.72 -21.18
N LEU A 55 -16.29 -23.38 -20.25
CA LEU A 55 -16.15 -24.10 -18.98
C LEU A 55 -17.36 -23.93 -18.04
N ARG A 56 -18.32 -23.08 -18.40
CA ARG A 56 -19.59 -22.93 -17.65
C ARG A 56 -20.34 -24.25 -17.45
N VAL A 57 -20.18 -25.19 -18.37
CA VAL A 57 -20.81 -26.52 -18.30
C VAL A 57 -19.87 -27.57 -17.69
N ALA A 58 -18.68 -27.21 -17.26
CA ALA A 58 -17.74 -28.16 -16.67
C ALA A 58 -18.21 -28.58 -15.26
N PRO A 59 -18.02 -29.85 -14.89
CA PRO A 59 -18.42 -30.35 -13.59
C PRO A 59 -17.76 -29.53 -12.46
N GLY A 60 -18.55 -29.09 -11.48
CA GLY A 60 -18.09 -28.31 -10.35
C GLY A 60 -18.00 -26.79 -10.60
N VAL A 61 -18.29 -26.30 -11.80
CA VAL A 61 -18.43 -24.86 -12.09
C VAL A 61 -19.88 -24.42 -11.81
N ASP A 62 -20.03 -23.39 -10.99
CA ASP A 62 -21.33 -22.79 -10.66
C ASP A 62 -21.64 -21.64 -11.61
N GLU A 63 -20.67 -20.71 -11.78
CA GLU A 63 -20.85 -19.53 -12.62
C GLU A 63 -19.52 -19.03 -13.19
N ILE A 64 -19.58 -18.39 -14.36
CA ILE A 64 -18.46 -17.62 -14.93
C ILE A 64 -18.87 -16.16 -15.09
N LEU A 65 -18.16 -15.28 -14.37
CA LEU A 65 -18.34 -13.84 -14.43
C LEU A 65 -17.31 -13.20 -15.35
N ILE A 66 -17.79 -12.35 -16.26
CA ILE A 66 -16.93 -11.57 -17.15
C ILE A 66 -16.60 -10.25 -16.45
N ILE A 67 -15.35 -10.09 -15.98
CA ILE A 67 -14.89 -8.82 -15.42
C ILE A 67 -14.69 -7.83 -16.56
N SER A 68 -15.32 -6.67 -16.45
CA SER A 68 -15.17 -5.56 -17.40
C SER A 68 -13.87 -4.76 -17.19
N GLN A 69 -13.28 -4.85 -15.98
CA GLN A 69 -12.07 -4.12 -15.60
C GLN A 69 -10.79 -4.81 -16.08
N PRO A 70 -9.72 -4.08 -16.39
CA PRO A 70 -8.46 -4.64 -16.86
C PRO A 70 -7.61 -5.28 -15.75
N TYR A 71 -7.96 -5.09 -14.47
CA TYR A 71 -7.38 -5.72 -13.29
C TYR A 71 -8.36 -6.75 -12.73
N THR A 72 -7.84 -7.84 -12.21
CA THR A 72 -8.66 -8.99 -11.75
C THR A 72 -8.36 -9.31 -10.29
N LEU A 73 -7.09 -9.48 -9.94
CA LEU A 73 -6.67 -9.96 -8.62
C LEU A 73 -6.93 -8.94 -7.51
N VAL A 74 -6.84 -7.65 -7.81
CA VAL A 74 -7.12 -6.58 -6.83
C VAL A 74 -8.62 -6.30 -6.67
N SER A 75 -9.48 -6.81 -7.58
CA SER A 75 -10.90 -6.46 -7.62
C SER A 75 -11.70 -7.09 -6.48
N LEU A 76 -12.64 -6.31 -5.91
CA LEU A 76 -13.67 -6.84 -5.00
C LEU A 76 -14.61 -7.85 -5.68
N GLU A 77 -14.74 -7.82 -7.02
CA GLU A 77 -15.52 -8.82 -7.74
C GLU A 77 -14.93 -10.22 -7.59
N LEU A 78 -13.57 -10.33 -7.59
CA LEU A 78 -12.88 -11.60 -7.38
C LEU A 78 -12.80 -11.97 -5.90
N ARG A 79 -12.54 -11.00 -5.03
CA ARG A 79 -12.38 -11.21 -3.59
C ARG A 79 -13.24 -10.20 -2.82
N PRO A 80 -14.49 -10.57 -2.47
CA PRO A 80 -15.39 -9.68 -1.74
C PRO A 80 -14.90 -9.31 -0.33
N GLN A 81 -14.12 -10.20 0.31
CA GLN A 81 -13.54 -9.93 1.63
C GLN A 81 -12.34 -9.00 1.52
N ARG A 82 -12.34 -7.95 2.32
CA ARG A 82 -11.23 -7.02 2.38
C ARG A 82 -9.96 -7.67 2.91
N THR A 83 -8.84 -7.30 2.30
CA THR A 83 -7.53 -7.78 2.73
C THR A 83 -7.09 -7.03 3.99
N VAL A 84 -6.59 -7.78 4.95
CA VAL A 84 -5.86 -7.26 6.10
C VAL A 84 -4.40 -7.63 5.94
N VAL A 85 -3.53 -6.63 5.92
CA VAL A 85 -2.07 -6.83 5.78
C VAL A 85 -1.43 -6.74 7.16
N ASP A 86 -0.77 -7.82 7.58
CA ASP A 86 -0.04 -7.88 8.84
C ASP A 86 1.42 -7.44 8.65
N VAL A 87 1.84 -6.45 9.43
CA VAL A 87 3.22 -5.98 9.50
C VAL A 87 3.73 -6.18 10.93
N LYS A 88 4.28 -7.35 11.22
CA LYS A 88 4.79 -7.69 12.57
C LYS A 88 3.75 -7.48 13.69
N GLY A 89 2.51 -7.89 13.46
CA GLY A 89 1.40 -7.79 14.40
C GLY A 89 0.55 -6.52 14.24
N VAL A 90 0.98 -5.54 13.43
CA VAL A 90 0.16 -4.36 13.07
C VAL A 90 -0.70 -4.69 11.86
N LYS A 91 -2.02 -4.66 12.01
CA LYS A 91 -2.99 -5.08 10.99
C LYS A 91 -3.55 -3.88 10.23
N ILE A 92 -3.05 -3.62 9.01
CA ILE A 92 -3.55 -2.56 8.14
C ILE A 92 -4.76 -3.09 7.34
N GLY A 93 -5.88 -2.37 7.40
CA GLY A 93 -7.18 -2.84 6.86
C GLY A 93 -8.01 -3.63 7.87
N GLY A 94 -7.54 -3.71 9.13
CA GLY A 94 -8.31 -4.21 10.28
C GLY A 94 -9.31 -3.16 10.80
N PRO A 95 -9.88 -3.38 12.00
CA PRO A 95 -10.85 -2.46 12.59
C PRO A 95 -10.23 -1.13 13.01
N ASP A 96 -8.95 -1.11 13.35
CA ASP A 96 -8.27 0.05 13.90
C ASP A 96 -7.54 0.85 12.82
N LEU A 97 -7.53 2.18 12.98
CA LEU A 97 -6.74 3.06 12.12
C LEU A 97 -5.24 2.87 12.41
N VAL A 98 -4.45 2.61 11.37
CA VAL A 98 -3.00 2.48 11.51
C VAL A 98 -2.31 3.81 11.20
N VAL A 99 -1.41 4.26 12.09
CA VAL A 99 -0.61 5.48 11.90
C VAL A 99 0.86 5.10 11.73
N MET A 100 1.43 5.47 10.58
CA MET A 100 2.84 5.36 10.26
C MET A 100 3.47 6.74 10.39
N ALA A 101 4.48 6.91 11.23
CA ALA A 101 5.09 8.22 11.48
C ALA A 101 6.61 8.12 11.57
N GLY A 102 7.30 9.19 11.19
CA GLY A 102 8.75 9.29 11.25
C GLY A 102 9.30 10.26 10.21
N PRO A 103 10.63 10.43 10.13
CA PRO A 103 11.22 11.46 9.29
C PRO A 103 11.13 11.13 7.79
N CYS A 104 11.15 12.16 6.95
CA CYS A 104 11.29 11.98 5.50
C CYS A 104 12.52 11.14 5.17
N SER A 105 13.68 11.51 5.74
CA SER A 105 14.94 10.79 5.61
C SER A 105 15.57 10.49 6.97
N VAL A 106 16.32 9.39 7.03
CA VAL A 106 17.25 9.12 8.12
C VAL A 106 18.48 9.98 7.88
N GLU A 107 18.70 10.95 8.75
CA GLU A 107 19.76 11.98 8.59
C GLU A 107 20.93 11.76 9.54
N SER A 108 20.65 11.27 10.74
CA SER A 108 21.61 10.79 11.71
C SER A 108 20.96 9.81 12.67
N ARG A 109 21.79 9.13 13.45
CA ARG A 109 21.31 8.22 14.51
C ARG A 109 20.50 8.98 15.56
N GLU A 110 20.99 10.12 16.01
CA GLU A 110 20.37 10.96 17.05
C GLU A 110 18.99 11.44 16.58
N GLN A 111 18.89 11.98 15.36
CA GLN A 111 17.64 12.46 14.77
C GLN A 111 16.62 11.34 14.69
N LEU A 112 16.99 10.15 14.19
CA LEU A 112 16.06 9.06 14.04
C LEU A 112 15.60 8.49 15.39
N MET A 113 16.51 8.30 16.35
CA MET A 113 16.18 7.74 17.66
C MET A 113 15.27 8.69 18.46
N GLU A 114 15.52 10.00 18.43
CA GLU A 114 14.63 11.00 19.03
C GLU A 114 13.24 10.96 18.41
N THR A 115 13.17 10.94 17.06
CA THR A 115 11.90 10.84 16.35
C THR A 115 11.15 9.55 16.70
N ALA A 116 11.83 8.41 16.68
CA ALA A 116 11.21 7.11 16.92
C ALA A 116 10.61 7.01 18.34
N ARG A 117 11.32 7.50 19.36
CA ARG A 117 10.80 7.59 20.74
C ARG A 117 9.57 8.48 20.83
N GLY A 118 9.64 9.67 20.21
CA GLY A 118 8.56 10.65 20.25
C GLY A 118 7.31 10.16 19.54
N VAL A 119 7.42 9.57 18.34
CA VAL A 119 6.26 9.04 17.63
C VAL A 119 5.68 7.79 18.32
N LYS A 120 6.53 6.94 18.92
CA LYS A 120 6.08 5.81 19.73
C LYS A 120 5.28 6.27 20.95
N ALA A 121 5.80 7.24 21.69
CA ALA A 121 5.13 7.79 22.87
C ALA A 121 3.78 8.44 22.53
N ALA A 122 3.66 9.03 21.33
CA ALA A 122 2.41 9.62 20.83
C ALA A 122 1.45 8.61 20.17
N GLY A 123 1.79 7.32 20.13
CA GLY A 123 0.89 6.26 19.66
C GLY A 123 1.00 5.91 18.18
N ALA A 124 2.12 6.16 17.52
CA ALA A 124 2.39 5.61 16.20
C ALA A 124 2.49 4.08 16.24
N HIS A 125 2.05 3.42 15.16
CA HIS A 125 2.05 1.96 15.02
C HIS A 125 3.26 1.45 14.23
N LEU A 126 3.75 2.21 13.24
CA LEU A 126 4.95 1.91 12.47
C LEU A 126 5.86 3.13 12.39
N LEU A 127 7.17 2.87 12.34
CA LEU A 127 8.19 3.88 12.07
C LEU A 127 8.43 3.95 10.56
N ARG A 128 8.20 5.13 9.96
CA ARG A 128 8.61 5.38 8.58
C ARG A 128 9.91 6.21 8.56
N GLY A 129 10.76 5.93 7.59
CA GLY A 129 11.98 6.71 7.37
C GLY A 129 12.68 6.26 6.08
N GLY A 130 13.10 7.21 5.24
CA GLY A 130 13.84 6.91 4.02
C GLY A 130 15.32 6.75 4.28
N ALA A 131 15.88 5.56 4.09
CA ALA A 131 17.33 5.34 4.10
C ALA A 131 17.97 5.80 2.79
N TYR A 132 17.27 5.59 1.69
CA TYR A 132 17.59 6.09 0.34
C TYR A 132 16.60 7.18 -0.06
N LYS A 133 17.02 8.15 -0.87
CA LYS A 133 16.16 9.28 -1.27
C LYS A 133 16.18 9.54 -2.77
N PRO A 134 14.99 9.51 -3.44
CA PRO A 134 14.88 9.91 -4.84
C PRO A 134 14.95 11.44 -4.92
N ARG A 135 16.05 11.98 -5.39
CA ARG A 135 16.24 13.43 -5.51
C ARG A 135 16.20 13.88 -6.97
N THR A 136 15.59 15.04 -7.21
CA THR A 136 15.60 15.66 -8.53
C THR A 136 16.98 16.23 -8.85
N SER A 137 17.65 16.82 -7.84
CA SER A 137 19.02 17.30 -7.95
C SER A 137 20.01 16.26 -7.43
N PRO A 138 21.09 15.95 -8.17
CA PRO A 138 22.14 15.05 -7.68
C PRO A 138 22.97 15.64 -6.53
N TYR A 139 22.84 16.92 -6.25
CA TYR A 139 23.52 17.61 -5.16
C TYR A 139 22.77 17.60 -3.83
N ASP A 140 21.50 17.20 -3.85
CA ASP A 140 20.70 17.08 -2.65
C ASP A 140 21.12 15.85 -1.84
N PHE A 141 20.77 15.83 -0.55
CA PHE A 141 21.03 14.69 0.33
C PHE A 141 20.37 13.40 -0.20
N GLN A 142 21.18 12.39 -0.51
CA GLN A 142 20.74 11.14 -1.15
C GLN A 142 20.28 10.06 -0.14
N GLY A 143 20.37 10.35 1.17
CA GLY A 143 20.17 9.37 2.25
C GLY A 143 21.48 8.74 2.72
N LEU A 144 21.41 8.01 3.83
CA LEU A 144 22.54 7.30 4.42
C LEU A 144 22.70 5.86 3.87
N GLY A 145 21.82 5.43 2.97
CA GLY A 145 21.89 4.10 2.38
C GLY A 145 21.84 2.98 3.44
N LEU A 146 22.75 2.02 3.33
CA LEU A 146 22.84 0.88 4.26
C LEU A 146 22.99 1.31 5.71
N GLU A 147 23.72 2.39 6.00
CA GLU A 147 23.85 2.90 7.36
C GLU A 147 22.50 3.38 7.89
N GLY A 148 21.71 4.07 7.07
CA GLY A 148 20.34 4.46 7.42
C GLY A 148 19.44 3.25 7.73
N LEU A 149 19.58 2.13 7.01
CA LEU A 149 18.86 0.89 7.30
C LEU A 149 19.24 0.30 8.66
N LYS A 150 20.53 0.31 9.01
CA LYS A 150 21.00 -0.18 10.31
C LYS A 150 20.46 0.69 11.46
N ILE A 151 20.46 2.02 11.30
CA ILE A 151 19.90 2.93 12.30
C ILE A 151 18.39 2.71 12.47
N LEU A 152 17.65 2.45 11.39
CA LEU A 152 16.24 2.05 11.45
C LEU A 152 16.05 0.75 12.26
N ALA A 153 16.91 -0.25 12.04
CA ALA A 153 16.85 -1.50 12.79
C ALA A 153 17.15 -1.32 14.29
N GLU A 154 18.08 -0.41 14.66
CA GLU A 154 18.28 -0.02 16.06
C GLU A 154 17.03 0.62 16.66
N ALA A 155 16.42 1.58 15.94
CA ALA A 155 15.19 2.24 16.37
C ALA A 155 14.04 1.22 16.58
N ARG A 156 13.89 0.25 15.68
CA ARG A 156 12.94 -0.87 15.86
C ARG A 156 13.22 -1.67 17.12
N LYS A 157 14.50 -2.02 17.37
CA LYS A 157 14.89 -2.79 18.55
C LYS A 157 14.55 -2.06 19.85
N GLU A 158 14.69 -0.74 19.87
CA GLU A 158 14.41 0.07 21.05
C GLU A 158 12.93 0.34 21.26
N THR A 159 12.20 0.68 20.20
CA THR A 159 10.80 1.15 20.29
C THR A 159 9.76 0.05 20.07
N GLY A 160 10.15 -1.06 19.45
CA GLY A 160 9.25 -2.11 19.00
C GLY A 160 8.40 -1.73 17.77
N LEU A 161 8.62 -0.55 17.16
CA LEU A 161 7.89 -0.12 15.96
C LEU A 161 8.39 -0.87 14.72
N PRO A 162 7.54 -1.59 13.99
CA PRO A 162 7.92 -2.13 12.68
C PRO A 162 8.33 -1.01 11.72
N ILE A 163 9.26 -1.33 10.79
CA ILE A 163 9.84 -0.36 9.88
C ILE A 163 9.16 -0.40 8.53
N VAL A 164 8.78 0.78 8.01
CA VAL A 164 8.47 0.99 6.60
C VAL A 164 9.50 1.94 5.98
N THR A 165 10.19 1.49 4.93
CA THR A 165 11.20 2.29 4.22
C THR A 165 11.12 2.10 2.71
N GLU A 166 11.56 3.12 1.96
CA GLU A 166 11.48 3.12 0.50
C GLU A 166 12.60 2.30 -0.12
N VAL A 167 12.24 1.47 -1.11
CA VAL A 167 13.16 0.81 -2.03
C VAL A 167 13.22 1.60 -3.33
N MET A 168 14.42 1.98 -3.77
CA MET A 168 14.60 2.85 -4.92
C MET A 168 14.70 2.09 -6.23
N GLY A 169 15.41 0.96 -6.22
CA GLY A 169 15.66 0.13 -7.38
C GLY A 169 15.79 -1.34 -7.02
N VAL A 170 15.99 -2.15 -8.03
CA VAL A 170 16.21 -3.61 -7.86
C VAL A 170 17.53 -3.88 -7.14
N GLU A 171 18.51 -3.02 -7.36
CA GLU A 171 19.85 -3.06 -6.76
C GLU A 171 19.86 -2.90 -5.25
N ASP A 172 18.92 -2.12 -4.68
CA ASP A 172 18.83 -1.87 -3.25
C ASP A 172 17.93 -2.89 -2.53
N LEU A 173 17.20 -3.72 -3.29
CA LEU A 173 16.12 -4.55 -2.76
C LEU A 173 16.58 -5.51 -1.67
N ASP A 174 17.68 -6.21 -1.88
CA ASP A 174 18.15 -7.24 -0.93
C ASP A 174 18.53 -6.62 0.41
N ALA A 175 19.21 -5.45 0.39
CA ALA A 175 19.52 -4.70 1.59
C ALA A 175 18.24 -4.19 2.30
N VAL A 176 17.28 -3.66 1.55
CA VAL A 176 16.03 -3.18 2.16
C VAL A 176 15.22 -4.33 2.78
N VAL A 177 15.15 -5.48 2.12
CA VAL A 177 14.44 -6.68 2.61
C VAL A 177 15.01 -7.21 3.93
N GLU A 178 16.32 -7.10 4.13
CA GLU A 178 16.99 -7.53 5.35
C GLU A 178 16.54 -6.70 6.57
N TYR A 179 16.37 -5.39 6.40
CA TYR A 179 16.13 -4.46 7.51
C TYR A 179 14.67 -4.02 7.65
N ALA A 180 13.90 -3.95 6.56
CA ALA A 180 12.53 -3.46 6.57
C ALA A 180 11.50 -4.56 6.87
N ASP A 181 10.42 -4.18 7.56
CA ASP A 181 9.26 -5.02 7.79
C ASP A 181 8.16 -4.81 6.73
N MET A 182 8.16 -3.63 6.09
CA MET A 182 7.32 -3.25 4.97
C MET A 182 8.12 -2.40 3.99
N MET A 183 8.05 -2.72 2.70
CA MET A 183 8.76 -1.98 1.66
C MET A 183 7.84 -0.94 1.03
N GLN A 184 8.30 0.30 0.92
CA GLN A 184 7.56 1.35 0.23
C GLN A 184 8.04 1.46 -1.21
N VAL A 185 7.10 1.45 -2.16
CA VAL A 185 7.31 1.90 -3.53
C VAL A 185 6.92 3.37 -3.61
N GLY A 186 7.89 4.23 -3.84
CA GLY A 186 7.67 5.67 -3.97
C GLY A 186 6.80 6.01 -5.18
N ALA A 187 6.13 7.18 -5.13
CA ALA A 187 5.21 7.61 -6.19
C ALA A 187 5.87 7.71 -7.59
N ARG A 188 7.16 8.06 -7.65
CA ARG A 188 7.94 8.08 -8.90
C ARG A 188 8.22 6.69 -9.46
N ASN A 189 8.16 5.66 -8.61
CA ASN A 189 8.43 4.26 -8.94
C ASN A 189 7.15 3.42 -9.11
N MET A 190 5.95 4.02 -9.05
CA MET A 190 4.69 3.29 -9.20
C MET A 190 4.64 2.48 -10.50
N GLN A 191 5.24 2.98 -11.57
CA GLN A 191 5.29 2.35 -12.89
C GLN A 191 6.64 1.70 -13.21
N ASN A 192 7.52 1.54 -12.20
CA ASN A 192 8.75 0.77 -12.36
C ASN A 192 8.43 -0.74 -12.33
N TYR A 193 7.91 -1.26 -13.44
CA TYR A 193 7.47 -2.65 -13.53
C TYR A 193 8.57 -3.68 -13.27
N PRO A 194 9.85 -3.47 -13.62
CA PRO A 194 10.94 -4.34 -13.17
C PRO A 194 11.02 -4.45 -11.66
N LEU A 195 10.94 -3.32 -10.94
CA LEU A 195 10.93 -3.29 -9.47
C LEU A 195 9.69 -3.99 -8.91
N LEU A 196 8.49 -3.70 -9.45
CA LEU A 196 7.24 -4.33 -9.00
C LEU A 196 7.29 -5.86 -9.15
N ARG A 197 7.81 -6.37 -10.27
CA ARG A 197 7.99 -7.82 -10.48
C ARG A 197 8.94 -8.46 -9.46
N ARG A 198 10.02 -7.77 -9.10
CA ARG A 198 10.95 -8.28 -8.08
C ARG A 198 10.30 -8.25 -6.68
N LEU A 199 9.61 -7.18 -6.32
CA LEU A 199 8.86 -7.05 -5.08
C LEU A 199 7.73 -8.09 -4.95
N ALA A 200 7.14 -8.49 -6.05
CA ALA A 200 6.10 -9.52 -6.08
C ALA A 200 6.59 -10.89 -5.58
N THR A 201 7.89 -11.18 -5.69
CA THR A 201 8.48 -12.44 -5.23
C THR A 201 9.03 -12.40 -3.80
N VAL A 202 8.98 -11.23 -3.16
CA VAL A 202 9.51 -11.05 -1.80
C VAL A 202 8.39 -11.26 -0.77
N PRO A 203 8.59 -12.09 0.28
CA PRO A 203 7.57 -12.37 1.29
C PRO A 203 7.50 -11.25 2.34
N ARG A 204 7.33 -10.02 1.89
CA ARG A 204 7.19 -8.81 2.73
C ARG A 204 6.04 -7.95 2.23
N PRO A 205 5.30 -7.27 3.12
CA PRO A 205 4.29 -6.29 2.74
C PRO A 205 4.88 -5.15 1.90
N VAL A 206 4.07 -4.64 0.97
CA VAL A 206 4.44 -3.53 0.09
C VAL A 206 3.44 -2.39 0.24
N LEU A 207 3.93 -1.19 0.54
CA LEU A 207 3.19 0.07 0.49
C LEU A 207 3.39 0.70 -0.90
N LEU A 208 2.36 0.68 -1.73
CA LEU A 208 2.41 1.21 -3.10
C LEU A 208 1.81 2.62 -3.17
N LYS A 209 2.67 3.64 -3.26
CA LYS A 209 2.23 5.04 -3.41
C LYS A 209 1.74 5.31 -4.83
N ARG A 210 0.60 6.01 -4.93
CA ARG A 210 0.05 6.48 -6.20
C ARG A 210 0.97 7.50 -6.86
N GLY A 211 1.21 7.36 -8.15
CA GLY A 211 1.94 8.33 -8.95
C GLY A 211 1.18 9.67 -9.05
N PRO A 212 1.89 10.81 -9.08
CA PRO A 212 1.24 12.13 -9.02
C PRO A 212 0.35 12.46 -10.21
N SER A 213 0.50 11.76 -11.33
CA SER A 213 -0.35 11.90 -12.53
C SER A 213 -1.07 10.60 -12.89
N ALA A 214 -1.07 9.63 -11.97
CA ALA A 214 -1.67 8.32 -12.21
C ALA A 214 -3.18 8.32 -11.94
N THR A 215 -3.92 7.72 -12.85
CA THR A 215 -5.34 7.39 -12.63
C THR A 215 -5.49 6.30 -11.58
N ILE A 216 -6.67 6.16 -10.99
CA ILE A 216 -6.99 5.04 -10.08
C ILE A 216 -6.76 3.70 -10.78
N LYS A 217 -7.17 3.60 -12.05
CA LYS A 217 -6.98 2.39 -12.85
C LYS A 217 -5.50 1.99 -13.01
N GLU A 218 -4.61 2.94 -13.29
CA GLU A 218 -3.17 2.69 -13.40
C GLU A 218 -2.57 2.28 -12.07
N TRP A 219 -3.02 2.88 -10.97
CA TRP A 219 -2.60 2.52 -9.62
C TRP A 219 -3.02 1.09 -9.25
N LEU A 220 -4.27 0.70 -9.53
CA LEU A 220 -4.76 -0.66 -9.34
C LEU A 220 -4.03 -1.68 -10.25
N LEU A 221 -3.71 -1.31 -11.49
CA LEU A 221 -2.89 -2.14 -12.37
C LEU A 221 -1.45 -2.31 -11.88
N ALA A 222 -0.86 -1.30 -11.24
CA ALA A 222 0.45 -1.43 -10.61
C ALA A 222 0.39 -2.41 -9.41
N ALA A 223 -0.68 -2.36 -8.60
CA ALA A 223 -0.91 -3.35 -7.55
C ALA A 223 -1.14 -4.77 -8.11
N GLU A 224 -1.84 -4.89 -9.25
CA GLU A 224 -2.04 -6.17 -9.95
C GLU A 224 -0.71 -6.86 -10.30
N TYR A 225 0.36 -6.11 -10.63
CA TYR A 225 1.70 -6.67 -10.85
C TYR A 225 2.25 -7.38 -9.61
N LEU A 226 2.02 -6.80 -8.43
CA LEU A 226 2.46 -7.40 -7.17
C LEU A 226 1.69 -8.67 -6.85
N LEU A 227 0.36 -8.63 -6.97
CA LEU A 227 -0.49 -9.79 -6.70
C LEU A 227 -0.25 -10.92 -7.70
N SER A 228 -0.14 -10.60 -8.99
CA SER A 228 0.07 -11.60 -10.05
C SER A 228 1.42 -12.30 -9.95
N GLY A 229 2.41 -11.66 -9.34
CA GLY A 229 3.71 -12.24 -9.06
C GLY A 229 3.81 -13.01 -7.74
N GLY A 230 2.70 -13.07 -6.95
CA GLY A 230 2.59 -13.90 -5.75
C GLY A 230 2.60 -13.15 -4.42
N ASN A 231 2.68 -11.80 -4.39
CA ASN A 231 2.62 -11.05 -3.15
C ASN A 231 1.22 -10.47 -2.89
N PRO A 232 0.39 -11.07 -2.02
CA PRO A 232 -0.94 -10.58 -1.70
C PRO A 232 -0.93 -9.45 -0.66
N ASN A 233 0.21 -9.16 -0.02
CA ASN A 233 0.33 -8.22 1.10
C ASN A 233 0.64 -6.81 0.58
N VAL A 234 -0.31 -6.21 -0.11
CA VAL A 234 -0.18 -4.88 -0.71
C VAL A 234 -1.11 -3.90 -0.02
N VAL A 235 -0.58 -2.74 0.34
CA VAL A 235 -1.30 -1.58 0.87
C VAL A 235 -1.17 -0.45 -0.13
N LEU A 236 -2.28 0.13 -0.53
CA LEU A 236 -2.33 1.29 -1.41
C LEU A 236 -2.11 2.58 -0.59
N CYS A 237 -1.41 3.58 -1.16
CA CYS A 237 -1.19 4.86 -0.49
C CYS A 237 -1.50 6.03 -1.43
N GLU A 238 -2.61 6.73 -1.16
CA GLU A 238 -2.90 8.02 -1.78
C GLU A 238 -2.00 9.11 -1.16
N ARG A 239 -1.36 9.95 -1.99
CA ARG A 239 -0.39 10.97 -1.55
C ARG A 239 -0.52 12.31 -2.26
N GLY A 240 -1.65 12.54 -2.89
CA GLY A 240 -1.93 13.71 -3.70
C GLY A 240 -1.53 13.54 -5.16
N ILE A 241 -2.33 14.13 -6.01
CA ILE A 241 -2.15 14.19 -7.46
C ILE A 241 -1.78 15.61 -7.89
N LYS A 242 -1.04 15.73 -8.97
CA LYS A 242 -0.77 17.03 -9.61
C LYS A 242 -2.03 17.57 -10.27
N THR A 243 -2.33 18.83 -9.97
CA THR A 243 -3.41 19.60 -10.59
C THR A 243 -2.85 20.91 -11.11
N PHE A 244 -3.72 21.77 -11.61
CA PHE A 244 -3.37 23.14 -12.04
C PHE A 244 -3.07 24.08 -10.87
N ASP A 245 -3.49 23.74 -9.65
CA ASP A 245 -3.24 24.56 -8.46
C ASP A 245 -1.76 24.50 -8.06
N ALA A 246 -1.16 25.66 -7.84
CA ALA A 246 0.25 25.81 -7.48
C ALA A 246 0.48 26.15 -5.99
N GLU A 247 -0.60 26.42 -5.23
CA GLU A 247 -0.49 26.79 -3.81
C GLU A 247 -0.19 25.59 -2.89
N LEU A 248 -0.60 24.39 -3.32
CA LEU A 248 -0.30 23.14 -2.65
C LEU A 248 0.72 22.34 -3.44
N ARG A 249 1.47 21.50 -2.75
CA ARG A 249 2.40 20.58 -3.42
C ARG A 249 1.67 19.62 -4.36
N ASN A 250 0.53 19.10 -3.92
CA ASN A 250 -0.41 18.28 -4.69
C ASN A 250 -1.81 18.42 -4.08
N THR A 251 -2.82 18.06 -4.84
CA THR A 251 -4.21 17.95 -4.35
C THR A 251 -4.45 16.57 -3.77
N LEU A 252 -4.86 16.48 -2.52
CA LEU A 252 -5.25 15.22 -1.89
C LEU A 252 -6.57 14.72 -2.48
N ASP A 253 -6.54 13.57 -3.16
CA ASP A 253 -7.70 12.98 -3.83
C ASP A 253 -8.47 12.02 -2.89
N LEU A 254 -9.26 12.60 -1.98
CA LEU A 254 -10.07 11.81 -1.06
C LEU A 254 -11.19 11.04 -1.76
N ALA A 255 -11.79 11.61 -2.81
CA ALA A 255 -12.77 10.89 -3.62
C ALA A 255 -12.14 9.66 -4.29
N GLY A 256 -10.89 9.79 -4.74
CA GLY A 256 -10.13 8.66 -5.26
C GLY A 256 -9.85 7.58 -4.22
N VAL A 257 -9.69 7.94 -2.93
CA VAL A 257 -9.59 6.95 -1.83
C VAL A 257 -10.88 6.15 -1.71
N ALA A 258 -12.04 6.81 -1.66
CA ALA A 258 -13.33 6.15 -1.59
C ALA A 258 -13.54 5.22 -2.80
N LEU A 259 -13.30 5.73 -4.02
CA LEU A 259 -13.43 4.96 -5.25
C LEU A 259 -12.49 3.75 -5.27
N ALA A 260 -11.23 3.88 -4.85
CA ALA A 260 -10.31 2.76 -4.78
C ALA A 260 -10.83 1.68 -3.81
N LYS A 261 -11.42 2.07 -2.69
CA LYS A 261 -12.05 1.14 -1.73
C LYS A 261 -13.32 0.48 -2.28
N GLU A 262 -14.07 1.11 -3.17
CA GLU A 262 -15.20 0.48 -3.87
C GLU A 262 -14.75 -0.55 -4.91
N LEU A 263 -13.62 -0.31 -5.55
CA LEU A 263 -13.14 -1.13 -6.67
C LEU A 263 -12.26 -2.31 -6.25
N CYS A 264 -11.49 -2.18 -5.14
CA CYS A 264 -10.50 -3.17 -4.76
C CYS A 264 -10.62 -3.60 -3.28
N HIS A 265 -10.12 -4.80 -3.00
CA HIS A 265 -10.11 -5.37 -1.65
C HIS A 265 -8.89 -4.97 -0.81
N LEU A 266 -7.90 -4.28 -1.40
CA LEU A 266 -6.67 -3.89 -0.71
C LEU A 266 -6.91 -2.74 0.27
N PRO A 267 -6.23 -2.69 1.41
CA PRO A 267 -6.32 -1.54 2.30
C PRO A 267 -5.71 -0.29 1.66
N VAL A 268 -6.31 0.87 1.97
CA VAL A 268 -5.90 2.17 1.45
C VAL A 268 -5.50 3.09 2.59
N VAL A 269 -4.26 3.55 2.59
CA VAL A 269 -3.76 4.58 3.51
C VAL A 269 -3.57 5.91 2.78
N VAL A 270 -3.48 7.00 3.55
CA VAL A 270 -3.36 8.35 3.02
C VAL A 270 -2.10 9.03 3.57
N ASP A 271 -1.40 9.76 2.72
CA ASP A 271 -0.23 10.55 3.03
C ASP A 271 -0.55 12.06 2.92
N PRO A 272 -1.03 12.70 3.98
CA PRO A 272 -1.37 14.11 3.98
C PRO A 272 -0.14 15.03 3.91
N SER A 273 1.04 14.58 4.36
CA SER A 273 2.27 15.34 4.32
C SER A 273 2.71 15.62 2.88
N HIS A 274 2.85 14.56 2.06
CA HIS A 274 3.24 14.72 0.66
C HIS A 274 2.13 15.28 -0.23
N ALA A 275 0.87 15.14 0.17
CA ALA A 275 -0.24 15.77 -0.55
C ALA A 275 -0.19 17.29 -0.37
N THR A 276 -0.30 17.79 0.86
CA THR A 276 -0.43 19.21 1.12
C THR A 276 0.88 19.99 0.95
N GLY A 277 2.01 19.38 1.32
CA GLY A 277 3.31 20.07 1.33
C GLY A 277 3.45 21.15 2.41
N ARG A 278 2.43 21.28 3.29
CA ARG A 278 2.37 22.32 4.33
C ARG A 278 2.00 21.70 5.68
N ARG A 279 2.89 21.83 6.67
CA ARG A 279 2.74 21.32 8.04
C ARG A 279 1.38 21.67 8.66
N SER A 280 0.94 22.94 8.51
CA SER A 280 -0.30 23.43 9.09
C SER A 280 -1.58 22.71 8.57
N LEU A 281 -1.52 22.12 7.38
CA LEU A 281 -2.66 21.44 6.76
C LEU A 281 -2.69 19.93 7.07
N VAL A 282 -1.57 19.35 7.49
CA VAL A 282 -1.47 17.90 7.74
C VAL A 282 -2.52 17.38 8.72
N PRO A 283 -2.77 18.01 9.89
CA PRO A 283 -3.76 17.50 10.83
C PRO A 283 -5.20 17.54 10.30
N ALA A 284 -5.56 18.57 9.54
CA ALA A 284 -6.89 18.67 8.92
C ALA A 284 -7.09 17.61 7.84
N ALA A 285 -6.10 17.44 6.96
CA ALA A 285 -6.11 16.44 5.90
C ALA A 285 -6.10 15.00 6.48
N ALA A 286 -5.40 14.76 7.59
CA ALA A 286 -5.41 13.49 8.29
C ALA A 286 -6.81 13.15 8.85
N ARG A 287 -7.51 14.10 9.48
CA ARG A 287 -8.91 13.91 9.93
C ARG A 287 -9.85 13.61 8.76
N ALA A 288 -9.70 14.32 7.66
CA ALA A 288 -10.50 14.09 6.44
C ALA A 288 -10.24 12.69 5.86
N ALA A 289 -8.99 12.21 5.89
CA ALA A 289 -8.63 10.85 5.48
C ALA A 289 -9.31 9.79 6.35
N VAL A 290 -9.38 9.98 7.66
CA VAL A 290 -10.11 9.08 8.58
C VAL A 290 -11.61 9.10 8.27
N ALA A 291 -12.18 10.29 8.06
CA ALA A 291 -13.62 10.45 7.80
C ALA A 291 -14.06 9.78 6.48
N ILE A 292 -13.21 9.77 5.43
CA ILE A 292 -13.47 9.07 4.17
C ILE A 292 -13.27 7.55 4.27
N GLY A 293 -12.84 7.04 5.43
CA GLY A 293 -12.68 5.61 5.68
C GLY A 293 -11.32 5.04 5.26
N ALA A 294 -10.25 5.84 5.25
CA ALA A 294 -8.89 5.32 5.08
C ALA A 294 -8.55 4.30 6.17
N ASP A 295 -7.79 3.27 5.82
CA ASP A 295 -7.36 2.21 6.75
C ASP A 295 -6.13 2.63 7.58
N GLY A 296 -5.50 3.75 7.20
CA GLY A 296 -4.39 4.32 7.92
C GLY A 296 -3.93 5.66 7.34
N ILE A 297 -3.00 6.28 8.02
CA ILE A 297 -2.30 7.49 7.57
C ILE A 297 -0.79 7.30 7.70
N ILE A 298 -0.03 7.95 6.81
CA ILE A 298 1.42 8.02 6.90
C ILE A 298 1.84 9.49 6.89
N VAL A 299 2.60 9.93 7.91
CA VAL A 299 2.97 11.33 8.09
C VAL A 299 4.46 11.49 8.32
N GLU A 300 4.97 12.64 7.92
CA GLU A 300 6.35 13.04 8.18
C GLU A 300 6.45 13.78 9.50
N VAL A 301 7.39 13.31 10.34
CA VAL A 301 7.69 13.87 11.67
C VAL A 301 9.20 14.04 11.82
N HIS A 302 9.64 15.21 12.24
CA HIS A 302 11.04 15.51 12.46
C HIS A 302 11.22 16.27 13.79
N PRO A 303 12.25 15.99 14.62
CA PRO A 303 12.40 16.68 15.91
C PRO A 303 12.63 18.18 15.77
N CYS A 304 13.22 18.61 14.66
CA CYS A 304 13.44 20.03 14.32
C CYS A 304 13.23 20.23 12.81
N PRO A 305 11.98 20.38 12.32
CA PRO A 305 11.67 20.44 10.88
C PRO A 305 12.40 21.53 10.11
N GLU A 306 12.77 22.63 10.78
CA GLU A 306 13.51 23.75 10.18
C GLU A 306 14.95 23.36 9.80
N ARG A 307 15.48 22.28 10.40
CA ARG A 307 16.83 21.74 10.16
C ARG A 307 16.83 20.48 9.32
N ALA A 308 15.64 20.02 8.89
CA ALA A 308 15.52 18.80 8.10
C ALA A 308 16.23 18.92 6.74
N LEU A 309 16.99 17.90 6.37
CA LEU A 309 17.68 17.81 5.08
C LEU A 309 16.71 17.49 3.93
N SER A 310 15.48 17.04 4.25
CA SER A 310 14.43 16.82 3.26
C SER A 310 13.04 17.07 3.85
N ASP A 311 12.17 17.68 3.02
CA ASP A 311 10.72 17.86 3.24
C ASP A 311 10.34 18.52 4.60
N GLY A 312 11.21 19.38 5.16
CA GLY A 312 10.99 20.11 6.41
C GLY A 312 9.67 20.90 6.46
N PRO A 313 9.28 21.66 5.41
CA PRO A 313 8.05 22.47 5.42
C PRO A 313 6.75 21.68 5.67
N GLN A 314 6.72 20.41 5.35
CA GLN A 314 5.55 19.53 5.53
C GLN A 314 5.67 18.59 6.74
N SER A 315 6.84 18.50 7.35
CA SER A 315 7.07 17.66 8.53
C SER A 315 6.48 18.28 9.79
N LEU A 316 5.74 17.49 10.56
CA LEU A 316 5.32 17.86 11.90
C LEU A 316 6.52 17.81 12.84
N ASP A 317 6.56 18.67 13.84
CA ASP A 317 7.42 18.45 15.01
C ASP A 317 6.77 17.43 15.97
N LEU A 318 7.51 16.98 16.97
CA LEU A 318 7.01 15.95 17.91
C LEU A 318 5.76 16.41 18.68
N PRO A 319 5.69 17.65 19.22
CA PRO A 319 4.47 18.16 19.85
C PRO A 319 3.29 18.25 18.88
N GLY A 320 3.51 18.71 17.66
CA GLY A 320 2.48 18.81 16.63
C GLY A 320 1.94 17.43 16.21
N PHE A 321 2.80 16.43 16.14
CA PHE A 321 2.37 15.04 15.90
C PHE A 321 1.54 14.52 17.07
N ALA A 322 1.96 14.71 18.31
CA ALA A 322 1.19 14.31 19.49
C ALA A 322 -0.20 14.98 19.53
N ALA A 323 -0.25 16.29 19.26
CA ALA A 323 -1.52 17.03 19.15
C ALA A 323 -2.42 16.50 18.02
N MET A 324 -1.84 16.16 16.87
CA MET A 324 -2.58 15.53 15.76
C MET A 324 -3.18 14.19 16.20
N MET A 325 -2.42 13.33 16.87
CA MET A 325 -2.91 12.02 17.34
C MET A 325 -4.12 12.15 18.28
N VAL A 326 -4.08 13.12 19.21
CA VAL A 326 -5.22 13.45 20.06
C VAL A 326 -6.40 13.95 19.22
N GLY A 327 -6.14 14.86 18.27
CA GLY A 327 -7.17 15.44 17.40
C GLY A 327 -7.78 14.46 16.38
N LEU A 328 -7.21 13.26 16.20
CA LEU A 328 -7.79 12.20 15.37
C LEU A 328 -8.87 11.39 16.10
N GLN A 329 -8.85 11.33 17.44
CA GLN A 329 -9.73 10.45 18.22
C GLN A 329 -11.23 10.65 17.91
N PRO A 330 -11.75 11.90 17.80
CA PRO A 330 -13.16 12.09 17.44
C PRO A 330 -13.50 11.54 16.04
N ALA A 331 -12.62 11.72 15.07
CA ALA A 331 -12.84 11.21 13.71
C ALA A 331 -12.79 9.66 13.67
N ILE A 332 -11.89 9.05 14.45
CA ILE A 332 -11.80 7.58 14.60
C ILE A 332 -13.09 7.04 15.22
N ALA A 333 -13.58 7.66 16.30
CA ALA A 333 -14.81 7.25 16.95
C ALA A 333 -16.03 7.35 16.00
N MET A 334 -16.13 8.44 15.23
CA MET A 334 -17.20 8.60 14.23
C MET A 334 -17.11 7.55 13.12
N ALA A 335 -15.91 7.29 12.61
CA ALA A 335 -15.71 6.28 11.56
C ALA A 335 -16.02 4.87 12.05
N ALA A 336 -15.75 4.55 13.32
CA ALA A 336 -16.11 3.26 13.92
C ALA A 336 -17.61 3.09 14.11
N ALA A 337 -18.33 4.16 14.44
CA ALA A 337 -19.80 4.14 14.60
C ALA A 337 -20.57 4.03 13.26
N GLY A 338 -19.93 4.35 12.14
CA GLY A 338 -20.52 4.27 10.79
C GLY A 338 -20.22 2.96 10.04
N ARG A 339 -19.43 2.06 10.62
CA ARG A 339 -19.10 0.72 10.09
C ARG A 339 -20.03 -0.32 10.68
#